data_5592407c05a189d673ede1cfe9410786
#
_entry.id   5592407c05a189d673ede1cfe9410786
#
_cell.length_a   1.000
_cell.length_b   1.000
_cell.length_c   1.000
_cell.angle_alpha   90.00
_cell.angle_beta   90.00
_cell.angle_gamma   90.00
#
_symmetry.space_group_name_H-M   'P 1'
#
loop_
_entity.id
_entity.type
_entity.pdbx_description
1 polymer ?
#
loop_
_entity_poly.entity_id
_entity_poly.type
_entity_poly.pdbx_seq_one_letter_code
_entity_poly.pdbx_strand_id
1 'polypeptide(L)'
;MRKGEALALHWNDVHLDGRVLYVRQTLSNVNNTTPVFTTPKTKTSLDWIGISSRVTTALQRQATHQHTQRLAAGTPRNHDGLVFCRDDGQPLRPEYVLRHFHDLTDAAGVPRIRVHDLRHLAATLMIASDVPLGVVSKTMRHSTLSVTVNIYGHLARHTAHQAVDAMAATLNAAQAA
;
A
#
# COMPACT_ATOMS: atom_id res chain seq x y z
N MET A 1 -1.98 -0.43 -0.52
CA MET A 1 -2.68 0.57 0.32
C MET A 1 -3.30 1.64 -0.56
N ARG A 2 -4.46 2.22 -0.18
CA ARG A 2 -5.04 3.40 -0.85
C ARG A 2 -4.42 4.68 -0.25
N LYS A 3 -4.45 5.81 -0.98
CA LYS A 3 -3.90 7.09 -0.50
C LYS A 3 -4.45 7.49 0.88
N GLY A 4 -5.77 7.48 1.04
CA GLY A 4 -6.40 7.84 2.32
C GLY A 4 -6.06 6.90 3.47
N GLU A 5 -5.84 5.61 3.20
CA GLU A 5 -5.38 4.64 4.19
C GLU A 5 -3.93 4.93 4.64
N ALA A 6 -3.06 5.32 3.70
CA ALA A 6 -1.69 5.71 4.02
C ALA A 6 -1.64 6.97 4.88
N LEU A 7 -2.47 7.98 4.55
CA LEU A 7 -2.55 9.23 5.29
C LEU A 7 -3.19 9.08 6.68
N ALA A 8 -3.96 8.01 6.90
CA ALA A 8 -4.57 7.69 8.19
C ALA A 8 -3.76 6.64 8.98
N LEU A 9 -2.56 6.27 8.54
CA LEU A 9 -1.76 5.26 9.21
C LEU A 9 -1.17 5.81 10.51
N HIS A 10 -1.40 5.08 11.62
CA HIS A 10 -0.84 5.40 12.94
C HIS A 10 0.35 4.50 13.26
N TRP A 11 1.28 5.00 14.07
CA TRP A 11 2.43 4.20 14.51
C TRP A 11 2.04 2.96 15.30
N ASN A 12 0.92 2.99 16.03
CA ASN A 12 0.41 1.83 16.75
C ASN A 12 -0.03 0.68 15.82
N ASP A 13 -0.22 0.95 14.55
CA ASP A 13 -0.60 -0.01 13.51
C ASP A 13 0.61 -0.46 12.65
N VAL A 14 1.83 -0.02 13.00
CA VAL A 14 3.08 -0.33 12.30
C VAL A 14 3.91 -1.30 13.12
N HIS A 15 4.01 -2.53 12.67
CA HIS A 15 4.79 -3.59 13.32
C HIS A 15 6.02 -3.90 12.48
N LEU A 16 7.11 -3.17 12.71
CA LEU A 16 8.32 -3.22 11.89
C LEU A 16 9.03 -4.58 11.98
N ASP A 17 9.06 -5.20 13.16
CA ASP A 17 9.70 -6.50 13.38
C ASP A 17 8.97 -7.62 12.63
N GLY A 18 7.63 -7.60 12.67
CA GLY A 18 6.77 -8.50 11.92
C GLY A 18 6.62 -8.13 10.45
N ARG A 19 7.14 -6.98 10.02
CA ARG A 19 6.98 -6.40 8.68
C ARG A 19 5.52 -6.35 8.23
N VAL A 20 4.64 -5.85 9.10
CA VAL A 20 3.21 -5.79 8.87
C VAL A 20 2.66 -4.40 9.24
N LEU A 21 1.70 -3.94 8.44
CA LEU A 21 0.88 -2.76 8.73
C LEU A 21 -0.58 -3.20 8.87
N TYR A 22 -1.28 -2.62 9.84
CA TYR A 22 -2.73 -2.76 9.96
C TYR A 22 -3.43 -1.51 9.43
N VAL A 23 -4.43 -1.69 8.59
CA VAL A 23 -5.22 -0.58 8.06
C VAL A 23 -6.52 -0.52 8.83
N ARG A 24 -6.68 0.47 9.69
CA ARG A 24 -7.86 0.64 10.54
C ARG A 24 -8.74 1.82 10.12
N GLN A 25 -8.14 2.81 9.45
CA GLN A 25 -8.81 4.05 9.10
C GLN A 25 -8.45 4.51 7.70
N THR A 26 -9.23 5.42 7.18
CA THR A 26 -8.93 6.17 5.96
C THR A 26 -9.20 7.66 6.20
N LEU A 27 -8.31 8.50 5.70
CA LEU A 27 -8.45 9.95 5.71
C LEU A 27 -9.11 10.40 4.41
N SER A 28 -10.16 11.17 4.53
CA SER A 28 -10.82 11.86 3.43
C SER A 28 -11.04 13.32 3.78
N ASN A 29 -11.27 14.19 2.80
CA ASN A 29 -11.68 15.56 3.03
C ASN A 29 -13.18 15.71 2.77
N VAL A 30 -13.88 16.32 3.71
CA VAL A 30 -15.25 16.79 3.49
C VAL A 30 -15.17 18.25 3.02
N ASN A 31 -15.91 18.57 1.95
CA ASN A 31 -15.91 19.90 1.30
C ASN A 31 -14.49 20.40 0.93
N ASN A 32 -13.58 19.50 0.59
CA ASN A 32 -12.18 19.77 0.26
C ASN A 32 -11.36 20.52 1.34
N THR A 33 -11.89 20.70 2.53
CA THR A 33 -11.24 21.51 3.57
C THR A 33 -11.00 20.78 4.87
N THR A 34 -11.96 19.98 5.33
CA THR A 34 -11.91 19.36 6.66
C THR A 34 -11.46 17.89 6.55
N PRO A 35 -10.31 17.53 7.12
CA PRO A 35 -9.88 16.14 7.17
C PRO A 35 -10.80 15.35 8.13
N VAL A 36 -11.31 14.22 7.65
CA VAL A 36 -12.17 13.32 8.42
C VAL A 36 -11.61 11.90 8.37
N PHE A 37 -11.39 11.33 9.52
CA PHE A 37 -11.04 9.91 9.67
C PHE A 37 -12.30 9.09 9.67
N THR A 38 -12.38 8.11 8.80
CA THR A 38 -13.50 7.18 8.71
C THR A 38 -13.00 5.73 8.79
N THR A 39 -13.79 4.87 9.40
CA THR A 39 -13.53 3.44 9.37
C THR A 39 -13.80 2.91 7.96
N PRO A 40 -12.96 2.01 7.43
CA PRO A 40 -13.22 1.39 6.14
C PRO A 40 -14.59 0.68 6.12
N LYS A 41 -15.33 0.85 5.03
CA LYS A 41 -16.73 0.39 4.87
C LYS A 41 -16.92 -1.13 4.93
N THR A 42 -15.87 -1.93 4.81
CA THR A 42 -15.96 -3.40 4.80
C THR A 42 -14.97 -4.03 5.77
N LYS A 43 -15.35 -5.17 6.39
CA LYS A 43 -14.47 -5.94 7.28
C LYS A 43 -13.16 -6.36 6.60
N THR A 44 -13.18 -6.66 5.30
CA THR A 44 -12.00 -6.97 4.49
C THR A 44 -11.07 -5.76 4.30
N SER A 45 -11.53 -4.56 4.64
CA SER A 45 -10.73 -3.34 4.63
C SER A 45 -10.00 -3.10 5.96
N LEU A 46 -10.33 -3.85 7.01
CA LEU A 46 -9.61 -3.90 8.29
C LEU A 46 -8.65 -5.08 8.25
N ASP A 47 -7.63 -5.04 7.38
CA ASP A 47 -6.73 -6.17 7.20
C ASP A 47 -5.27 -5.70 7.24
N TRP A 48 -4.37 -6.64 7.44
CA TRP A 48 -2.95 -6.40 7.46
C TRP A 48 -2.36 -6.36 6.04
N ILE A 49 -1.24 -5.68 5.90
CA ILE A 49 -0.43 -5.60 4.68
C ILE A 49 1.01 -5.96 5.04
N GLY A 50 1.58 -6.94 4.35
CA GLY A 50 3.01 -7.23 4.42
C GLY A 50 3.82 -6.10 3.78
N ILE A 51 4.95 -5.74 4.39
CA ILE A 51 5.86 -4.73 3.87
C ILE A 51 7.25 -5.31 3.59
N SER A 52 7.90 -4.80 2.56
CA SER A 52 9.26 -5.18 2.21
C SER A 52 10.26 -4.56 3.19
N SER A 53 11.48 -5.12 3.26
CA SER A 53 12.59 -4.55 4.04
C SER A 53 12.89 -3.10 3.65
N ARG A 54 12.76 -2.75 2.35
CA ARG A 54 12.90 -1.37 1.87
C ARG A 54 11.88 -0.42 2.50
N VAL A 55 10.62 -0.84 2.62
CA VAL A 55 9.56 -0.06 3.27
C VAL A 55 9.80 0.02 4.78
N THR A 56 10.22 -1.08 5.41
CA THR A 56 10.61 -1.09 6.84
C THR A 56 11.68 -0.05 7.13
N THR A 57 12.77 -0.03 6.35
CA THR A 57 13.85 0.95 6.49
C THR A 57 13.36 2.40 6.30
N ALA A 58 12.47 2.63 5.31
CA ALA A 58 11.91 3.95 5.09
C ALA A 58 11.05 4.42 6.29
N LEU A 59 10.25 3.53 6.86
CA LEU A 59 9.44 3.84 8.05
C LEU A 59 10.30 4.06 9.29
N GLN A 60 11.39 3.32 9.48
CA GLN A 60 12.37 3.57 10.56
C GLN A 60 12.98 4.97 10.45
N ARG A 61 13.39 5.37 9.24
CA ARG A 61 13.91 6.73 8.99
C ARG A 61 12.85 7.79 9.27
N GLN A 62 11.61 7.56 8.89
CA GLN A 62 10.49 8.46 9.18
C GLN A 62 10.26 8.61 10.69
N ALA A 63 10.30 7.52 11.45
CA ALA A 63 10.18 7.55 12.91
C ALA A 63 11.31 8.37 13.55
N THR A 64 12.55 8.14 13.14
CA THR A 64 13.72 8.90 13.60
C THR A 64 13.59 10.39 13.28
N HIS A 65 13.17 10.71 12.05
CA HIS A 65 12.96 12.09 11.62
C HIS A 65 11.90 12.81 12.47
N GLN A 66 10.74 12.19 12.67
CA GLN A 66 9.70 12.76 13.54
C GLN A 66 10.16 12.90 14.99
N HIS A 67 10.94 11.93 15.51
CA HIS A 67 11.50 12.02 16.85
C HIS A 67 12.45 13.22 17.00
N THR A 68 13.36 13.41 16.05
CA THR A 68 14.30 14.54 16.02
C THR A 68 13.54 15.89 15.94
N GLN A 69 12.51 15.97 15.09
CA GLN A 69 11.68 17.19 14.99
C GLN A 69 10.95 17.50 16.31
N ARG A 70 10.45 16.48 17.03
CA ARG A 70 9.81 16.66 18.35
C ARG A 70 10.79 17.20 19.37
N LEU A 71 11.99 16.68 19.43
CA LEU A 71 13.03 17.16 20.35
C LEU A 71 13.42 18.60 20.07
N ALA A 72 13.57 18.97 18.80
CA ALA A 72 13.92 20.32 18.38
C ALA A 72 12.82 21.34 18.68
N ALA A 73 11.57 20.92 18.69
CA ALA A 73 10.43 21.82 18.92
C ALA A 73 10.19 22.19 20.39
N GLY A 74 10.83 21.51 21.35
CA GLY A 74 10.75 21.82 22.80
C GLY A 74 9.39 21.68 23.47
N THR A 75 8.34 21.36 22.72
CA THR A 75 6.98 21.18 23.24
C THR A 75 6.43 19.82 22.80
N PRO A 76 5.67 19.12 23.66
CA PRO A 76 4.90 17.97 23.25
C PRO A 76 3.85 18.43 22.25
N ARG A 77 4.17 18.37 20.95
CA ARG A 77 3.14 18.55 19.92
C ARG A 77 2.18 17.39 20.06
N ASN A 78 0.90 17.70 20.13
CA ASN A 78 -0.16 16.70 20.21
C ASN A 78 -0.21 15.96 18.87
N HIS A 79 0.65 14.94 18.73
CA HIS A 79 0.67 14.10 17.56
C HIS A 79 -0.37 13.02 17.77
N ASP A 80 -1.35 12.94 16.90
CA ASP A 80 -2.32 11.84 16.86
C ASP A 80 -1.68 10.46 16.54
N GLY A 81 -0.34 10.36 16.65
CA GLY A 81 0.41 9.15 16.36
C GLY A 81 0.51 8.81 14.88
N LEU A 82 0.19 9.75 13.98
CA LEU A 82 0.24 9.55 12.54
C LEU A 82 1.66 9.33 12.03
N VAL A 83 1.81 8.37 11.12
CA VAL A 83 3.08 8.09 10.41
C VAL A 83 3.42 9.23 9.45
N PHE A 84 2.41 9.81 8.79
CA PHE A 84 2.55 10.92 7.86
C PHE A 84 1.70 12.10 8.33
N CYS A 85 2.36 13.11 8.86
CA CYS A 85 1.73 14.32 9.37
C CYS A 85 2.53 15.57 8.97
N ARG A 86 1.94 16.72 9.20
CA ARG A 86 2.62 18.03 9.13
C ARG A 86 3.56 18.20 10.33
N ASP A 87 4.41 19.23 10.28
CA ASP A 87 5.33 19.55 11.39
C ASP A 87 4.61 19.87 12.70
N ASP A 88 3.36 20.37 12.61
CA ASP A 88 2.49 20.62 13.77
C ASP A 88 1.75 19.37 14.27
N GLY A 89 1.98 18.20 13.66
CA GLY A 89 1.33 16.92 13.98
C GLY A 89 -0.03 16.71 13.32
N GLN A 90 -0.57 17.73 12.65
CA GLN A 90 -1.87 17.61 11.99
C GLN A 90 -1.80 16.73 10.74
N PRO A 91 -2.92 16.11 10.32
CA PRO A 91 -2.98 15.29 9.12
C PRO A 91 -2.52 16.04 7.87
N LEU A 92 -1.82 15.33 6.98
CA LEU A 92 -1.52 15.84 5.64
C LEU A 92 -2.80 15.96 4.82
N ARG A 93 -2.95 17.10 4.12
CA ARG A 93 -4.05 17.26 3.17
C ARG A 93 -3.79 16.40 1.93
N PRO A 94 -4.80 15.64 1.41
CA PRO A 94 -4.63 14.81 0.23
C PRO A 94 -4.15 15.55 -1.02
N GLU A 95 -4.51 16.85 -1.15
CA GLU A 95 -4.11 17.72 -2.25
C GLU A 95 -2.61 18.10 -2.15
N TYR A 96 -2.11 18.32 -0.92
CA TYR A 96 -0.68 18.55 -0.69
C TYR A 96 0.16 17.37 -1.16
N VAL A 97 -0.28 16.14 -0.80
CA VAL A 97 0.41 14.91 -1.22
C VAL A 97 0.39 14.75 -2.73
N LEU A 98 -0.73 15.05 -3.39
CA LEU A 98 -0.83 14.96 -4.85
C LEU A 98 0.12 15.97 -5.52
N ARG A 99 0.12 17.21 -5.05
CA ARG A 99 1.02 18.25 -5.58
C ARG A 99 2.49 17.85 -5.43
N HIS A 100 2.89 17.47 -4.22
CA HIS A 100 4.26 17.03 -3.96
C HIS A 100 4.67 15.80 -4.77
N PHE A 101 3.73 14.87 -4.99
CA PHE A 101 3.97 13.73 -5.88
C PHE A 101 4.20 14.16 -7.34
N HIS A 102 3.45 15.15 -7.82
CA HIS A 102 3.66 15.69 -9.17
C HIS A 102 5.01 16.43 -9.27
N ASP A 103 5.38 17.22 -8.26
CA ASP A 103 6.70 17.87 -8.21
C ASP A 103 7.84 16.84 -8.32
N LEU A 104 7.72 15.69 -7.63
CA LEU A 104 8.69 14.59 -7.71
C LEU A 104 8.70 13.91 -9.08
N THR A 105 7.54 13.70 -9.71
CA THR A 105 7.48 13.09 -11.06
C THR A 105 8.08 14.02 -12.12
N ASP A 106 7.83 15.32 -12.01
CA ASP A 106 8.39 16.32 -12.90
C ASP A 106 9.92 16.41 -12.72
N ALA A 107 10.41 16.44 -11.49
CA ALA A 107 11.84 16.45 -11.20
C ALA A 107 12.55 15.18 -11.69
N ALA A 108 11.86 14.04 -11.72
CA ALA A 108 12.37 12.77 -12.21
C ALA A 108 12.24 12.62 -13.75
N GLY A 109 11.60 13.56 -14.44
CA GLY A 109 11.38 13.50 -15.90
C GLY A 109 10.46 12.35 -16.33
N VAL A 110 9.57 11.88 -15.44
CA VAL A 110 8.63 10.80 -15.75
C VAL A 110 7.22 11.35 -15.96
N PRO A 111 6.36 10.66 -16.74
CA PRO A 111 5.00 11.11 -17.00
C PRO A 111 4.19 11.29 -15.69
N ARG A 112 3.38 12.33 -15.64
CA ARG A 112 2.45 12.54 -14.53
C ARG A 112 1.39 11.44 -14.52
N ILE A 113 1.27 10.78 -13.38
CA ILE A 113 0.25 9.78 -13.10
C ILE A 113 -0.47 10.13 -11.79
N ARG A 114 -1.60 9.53 -11.53
CA ARG A 114 -2.30 9.69 -10.25
C ARG A 114 -1.59 8.87 -9.16
N VAL A 115 -1.61 9.32 -7.91
CA VAL A 115 -1.11 8.53 -6.77
C VAL A 115 -1.76 7.13 -6.70
N HIS A 116 -3.02 7.01 -7.16
CA HIS A 116 -3.71 5.71 -7.20
C HIS A 116 -3.10 4.75 -8.24
N ASP A 117 -2.51 5.27 -9.30
CA ASP A 117 -1.90 4.45 -10.36
C ASP A 117 -0.64 3.73 -9.85
N LEU A 118 0.03 4.23 -8.79
CA LEU A 118 1.09 3.50 -8.09
C LEU A 118 0.59 2.16 -7.51
N ARG A 119 -0.67 2.12 -7.09
CA ARG A 119 -1.28 0.87 -6.61
C ARG A 119 -1.52 -0.10 -7.76
N HIS A 120 -1.95 0.38 -8.91
CA HIS A 120 -2.07 -0.44 -10.13
C HIS A 120 -0.71 -0.94 -10.59
N LEU A 121 0.30 -0.08 -10.59
CA LEU A 121 1.68 -0.46 -10.91
C LEU A 121 2.19 -1.57 -9.98
N ALA A 122 1.96 -1.45 -8.68
CA ALA A 122 2.37 -2.48 -7.72
C ALA A 122 1.70 -3.84 -8.01
N ALA A 123 0.41 -3.85 -8.37
CA ALA A 123 -0.29 -5.08 -8.76
C ALA A 123 0.29 -5.67 -10.05
N THR A 124 0.53 -4.82 -11.07
CA THR A 124 1.14 -5.23 -12.34
C THR A 124 2.53 -5.84 -12.13
N LEU A 125 3.37 -5.21 -11.31
CA LEU A 125 4.71 -5.73 -11.00
C LEU A 125 4.67 -7.07 -10.27
N MET A 126 3.76 -7.25 -9.31
CA MET A 126 3.58 -8.55 -8.65
C MET A 126 3.19 -9.65 -9.63
N ILE A 127 2.25 -9.36 -10.54
CA ILE A 127 1.81 -10.32 -11.57
C ILE A 127 2.94 -10.61 -12.56
N ALA A 128 3.69 -9.60 -12.99
CA ALA A 128 4.85 -9.76 -13.85
C ALA A 128 6.01 -10.54 -13.19
N SER A 129 5.97 -10.66 -11.85
CA SER A 129 6.88 -11.49 -11.04
C SER A 129 6.26 -12.83 -10.67
N ASP A 130 5.28 -13.32 -11.44
CA ASP A 130 4.59 -14.61 -11.27
C ASP A 130 3.92 -14.83 -9.91
N VAL A 131 3.58 -13.73 -9.18
CA VAL A 131 2.83 -13.85 -7.93
C VAL A 131 1.39 -14.28 -8.25
N PRO A 132 0.87 -15.36 -7.63
CA PRO A 132 -0.48 -15.83 -7.89
C PRO A 132 -1.55 -14.75 -7.69
N LEU A 133 -2.52 -14.66 -8.60
CA LEU A 133 -3.57 -13.62 -8.57
C LEU A 133 -4.34 -13.55 -7.26
N GLY A 134 -4.54 -14.69 -6.59
CA GLY A 134 -5.15 -14.73 -5.25
C GLY A 134 -4.32 -14.00 -4.20
N VAL A 135 -2.99 -14.14 -4.24
CA VAL A 135 -2.05 -13.44 -3.35
C VAL A 135 -2.02 -11.95 -3.67
N VAL A 136 -1.98 -11.59 -4.96
CA VAL A 136 -2.07 -10.19 -5.42
C VAL A 136 -3.38 -9.56 -4.93
N SER A 137 -4.52 -10.23 -5.11
CA SER A 137 -5.83 -9.76 -4.67
C SER A 137 -5.86 -9.50 -3.16
N LYS A 138 -5.33 -10.42 -2.36
CA LYS A 138 -5.24 -10.28 -0.91
C LYS A 138 -4.29 -9.15 -0.51
N THR A 139 -3.10 -9.07 -1.09
CA THR A 139 -2.12 -8.00 -0.83
C THR A 139 -2.68 -6.62 -1.20
N MET A 140 -3.43 -6.55 -2.29
CA MET A 140 -4.13 -5.32 -2.70
C MET A 140 -5.38 -5.07 -1.84
N ARG A 141 -5.83 -6.02 -1.05
CA ARG A 141 -7.07 -5.91 -0.26
C ARG A 141 -8.25 -5.56 -1.16
N HIS A 142 -8.38 -6.29 -2.26
CA HIS A 142 -9.57 -6.21 -3.09
C HIS A 142 -10.74 -6.94 -2.41
N SER A 143 -11.94 -6.40 -2.55
CA SER A 143 -13.14 -7.00 -1.93
C SER A 143 -13.45 -8.40 -2.46
N THR A 144 -13.11 -8.66 -3.71
CA THR A 144 -13.23 -9.96 -4.37
C THR A 144 -12.05 -10.21 -5.31
N LEU A 145 -11.74 -11.48 -5.56
CA LEU A 145 -10.74 -11.89 -6.55
C LEU A 145 -11.12 -11.41 -7.96
N SER A 146 -12.42 -11.35 -8.27
CA SER A 146 -12.94 -10.87 -9.55
C SER A 146 -12.42 -9.48 -9.92
N VAL A 147 -12.24 -8.59 -8.96
CA VAL A 147 -11.66 -7.26 -9.21
C VAL A 147 -10.24 -7.37 -9.78
N THR A 148 -9.42 -8.26 -9.22
CA THR A 148 -8.06 -8.50 -9.72
C THR A 148 -8.07 -9.16 -11.09
N VAL A 149 -8.89 -10.20 -11.26
CA VAL A 149 -9.01 -10.94 -12.52
C VAL A 149 -9.50 -10.05 -13.66
N ASN A 150 -10.53 -9.24 -13.43
CA ASN A 150 -11.09 -8.36 -14.47
C ASN A 150 -10.11 -7.28 -14.93
N ILE A 151 -9.28 -6.76 -14.01
CA ILE A 151 -8.33 -5.69 -14.34
C ILE A 151 -7.02 -6.26 -14.92
N TYR A 152 -6.54 -7.37 -14.40
CA TYR A 152 -5.19 -7.88 -14.68
C TYR A 152 -5.15 -9.28 -15.30
N GLY A 153 -6.28 -9.96 -15.47
CA GLY A 153 -6.34 -11.35 -15.95
C GLY A 153 -5.74 -11.55 -17.34
N HIS A 154 -5.72 -10.50 -18.16
CA HIS A 154 -5.09 -10.52 -19.48
C HIS A 154 -3.56 -10.71 -19.41
N LEU A 155 -2.92 -10.33 -18.29
CA LEU A 155 -1.49 -10.55 -18.05
C LEU A 155 -1.16 -11.98 -17.64
N ALA A 156 -2.15 -12.75 -17.18
CA ALA A 156 -1.98 -14.11 -16.66
C ALA A 156 -2.13 -15.22 -17.74
N ARG A 157 -2.32 -14.88 -19.03
CA ARG A 157 -2.56 -15.90 -20.08
C ARG A 157 -1.40 -16.89 -20.24
N HIS A 158 -0.16 -16.42 -20.08
CA HIS A 158 1.02 -17.29 -20.19
C HIS A 158 1.06 -18.35 -19.07
N THR A 159 0.54 -18.04 -17.91
CA THR A 159 0.54 -18.92 -16.73
C THR A 159 -0.43 -20.11 -16.86
N ALA A 160 -1.45 -20.00 -17.72
CA ALA A 160 -2.43 -21.08 -17.91
C ALA A 160 -1.81 -22.32 -18.57
N HIS A 161 -0.99 -22.12 -19.59
CA HIS A 161 -0.28 -23.23 -20.25
C HIS A 161 0.72 -23.89 -19.30
N GLN A 162 1.50 -23.10 -18.57
CA GLN A 162 2.44 -23.60 -17.57
C GLN A 162 1.76 -24.42 -16.47
N ALA A 163 0.58 -24.01 -16.01
CA ALA A 163 -0.19 -24.74 -15.01
C ALA A 163 -0.66 -26.12 -15.52
N VAL A 164 -1.12 -26.18 -16.77
CA VAL A 164 -1.53 -27.45 -17.40
C VAL A 164 -0.33 -28.38 -17.62
N ASP A 165 0.80 -27.84 -18.07
CA ASP A 165 2.04 -28.58 -18.29
C ASP A 165 2.60 -29.12 -16.96
N ALA A 166 2.57 -28.33 -15.89
CA ALA A 166 2.99 -28.74 -14.55
C ALA A 166 2.10 -29.88 -14.00
N MET A 167 0.79 -29.81 -14.24
CA MET A 167 -0.15 -30.88 -13.87
C MET A 167 0.17 -32.16 -14.65
N ALA A 168 0.38 -32.07 -15.97
CA ALA A 168 0.74 -33.20 -16.81
C ALA A 168 2.06 -33.86 -16.35
N ALA A 169 3.08 -33.06 -16.02
CA ALA A 169 4.35 -33.55 -15.50
C ALA A 169 4.17 -34.30 -14.16
N THR A 170 3.31 -33.82 -13.27
CA THR A 170 3.01 -34.47 -11.99
C THR A 170 2.31 -35.81 -12.20
N LEU A 171 1.36 -35.88 -13.12
CA LEU A 171 0.67 -37.14 -13.46
C LEU A 171 1.62 -38.16 -14.07
N ASN A 172 2.50 -37.73 -14.97
CA ASN A 172 3.50 -38.61 -15.58
C ASN A 172 4.50 -39.18 -14.57
N ALA A 173 4.93 -38.35 -13.61
CA ALA A 173 5.81 -38.79 -12.52
C ALA A 173 5.14 -39.82 -11.60
N ALA A 174 3.85 -39.67 -11.33
CA ALA A 174 3.08 -40.61 -10.50
C ALA A 174 2.81 -41.94 -11.21
N GLN A 175 2.84 -41.99 -12.55
CA GLN A 175 2.71 -43.24 -13.33
C GLN A 175 4.03 -44.02 -13.48
N ALA A 176 5.17 -43.35 -13.22
CA ALA A 176 6.50 -43.93 -13.33
C ALA A 176 7.04 -44.45 -11.98
N ALA A 177 6.32 -44.28 -10.90
CA ALA A 177 6.65 -44.73 -9.54
C ALA A 177 5.86 -45.98 -9.16
#